data_7fb9e8e9b4607e55acff0f4f1ba04338
#
_entry.id   7fb9e8e9b4607e55acff0f4f1ba04338
#
_cell.length_a   1.000
_cell.length_b   1.000
_cell.length_c   1.000
_cell.angle_alpha   90.00
_cell.angle_beta   90.00
_cell.angle_gamma   90.00
#
_symmetry.space_group_name_H-M   'P 1'
#
loop_
_entity.id
_entity.type
_entity.pdbx_description
1 polymer ?
#
loop_
_entity_poly.entity_id
_entity_poly.type
_entity_poly.pdbx_seq_one_letter_code
_entity_poly.pdbx_strand_id
1 'polypeptide(L)'
;MIKKQLLLAVAILAGIGVKAQSFENADKVASKIPSSATKSVETLANYISDKLSTPEEQLRAAYVWISKNIGYEKGGVADFISDYDADSAANVVIKKKKAVCSGYAELFSKTCRKLGFEAFTVTGYTMLNGEVDDAGHAWNAVKTAEGKWYLFDPMWGAGMLSKGKFNKKATTTYCLVEPALFLKTHMPFDPVWQLVSHPIKAEAFLKSEEPTTKGVICSYNDTIKREDPLLRSEQLTALCRRLKWAGDVNKCTNAMIENVNQQLPLLKKREKNALEYRNVTQFNGVADKVNKAIEFHTKFTSLKKNFRSKGVTAFQMKAMMDSCSANIAAARQLLVNLNFEKEDQQKQKLGLEKTVNDLQKQVEVQNAFLKKQKEFATKKKKGKK
;
A
#
# COMPACT_ATOMS: atom_id res chain seq x y z
N MET A 1 -57.43 -50.01 -22.62
CA MET A 1 -56.30 -49.75 -23.51
C MET A 1 -56.04 -48.24 -23.46
N ILE A 2 -55.12 -47.78 -22.60
CA ILE A 2 -54.80 -46.36 -22.43
C ILE A 2 -53.41 -46.17 -23.01
N LYS A 3 -53.34 -45.48 -24.15
CA LYS A 3 -52.07 -45.07 -24.77
C LYS A 3 -51.45 -43.89 -23.91
N LYS A 4 -50.35 -44.16 -23.24
CA LYS A 4 -49.53 -43.16 -22.64
C LYS A 4 -48.80 -42.36 -23.73
N GLN A 5 -49.16 -41.11 -23.91
CA GLN A 5 -48.39 -40.16 -24.70
C GLN A 5 -47.18 -39.73 -23.85
N LEU A 6 -46.00 -40.11 -24.32
CA LEU A 6 -44.70 -39.66 -23.75
C LEU A 6 -44.43 -38.30 -24.34
N LEU A 7 -44.65 -37.24 -23.53
CA LEU A 7 -44.19 -35.89 -23.82
C LEU A 7 -42.68 -35.86 -23.59
N LEU A 8 -41.94 -35.80 -24.68
CA LEU A 8 -40.48 -35.58 -24.68
C LEU A 8 -40.22 -34.10 -24.41
N ALA A 9 -39.94 -33.74 -23.16
CA ALA A 9 -39.44 -32.43 -22.82
C ALA A 9 -37.99 -32.35 -23.31
N VAL A 10 -37.77 -31.75 -24.46
CA VAL A 10 -36.44 -31.34 -24.92
C VAL A 10 -36.01 -30.14 -24.05
N ALA A 11 -35.31 -30.42 -22.98
CA ALA A 11 -34.58 -29.40 -22.26
C ALA A 11 -33.49 -28.86 -23.19
N ILE A 12 -33.71 -27.67 -23.71
CA ILE A 12 -32.65 -26.86 -24.35
C ILE A 12 -31.70 -26.45 -23.22
N LEU A 13 -30.72 -27.29 -22.94
CA LEU A 13 -29.51 -26.90 -22.26
C LEU A 13 -28.81 -25.91 -23.18
N ALA A 14 -29.13 -24.61 -23.03
CA ALA A 14 -28.27 -23.55 -23.47
C ALA A 14 -26.96 -23.74 -22.68
N GLY A 15 -26.06 -24.52 -23.24
CA GLY A 15 -24.68 -24.62 -22.75
C GLY A 15 -24.10 -23.23 -22.81
N ILE A 16 -24.08 -22.55 -21.66
CA ILE A 16 -23.14 -21.46 -21.44
C ILE A 16 -21.77 -22.15 -21.46
N GLY A 17 -21.22 -22.26 -22.66
CA GLY A 17 -19.84 -22.70 -22.85
C GLY A 17 -18.97 -21.67 -22.16
N VAL A 18 -18.56 -21.97 -20.95
CA VAL A 18 -17.43 -21.31 -20.35
C VAL A 18 -16.25 -21.60 -21.27
N LYS A 19 -16.01 -20.71 -22.26
CA LYS A 19 -14.80 -20.78 -23.07
C LYS A 19 -13.64 -20.75 -22.08
N ALA A 20 -12.93 -21.86 -21.98
CA ALA A 20 -11.63 -21.85 -21.28
C ALA A 20 -10.85 -20.71 -21.87
N GLN A 21 -10.53 -19.71 -21.07
CA GLN A 21 -9.82 -18.53 -21.52
C GLN A 21 -8.45 -18.97 -22.04
N SER A 22 -8.19 -18.75 -23.32
CA SER A 22 -6.88 -19.07 -23.91
C SER A 22 -5.91 -17.97 -23.51
N PHE A 23 -4.81 -18.34 -22.86
CA PHE A 23 -3.72 -17.44 -22.48
C PHE A 23 -2.53 -17.47 -23.46
N GLU A 24 -2.72 -18.00 -24.66
CA GLU A 24 -1.64 -18.12 -25.65
C GLU A 24 -0.98 -16.78 -25.97
N ASN A 25 -1.78 -15.71 -26.08
CA ASN A 25 -1.27 -14.37 -26.34
C ASN A 25 -0.41 -13.87 -25.17
N ALA A 26 -0.88 -14.02 -23.93
CA ALA A 26 -0.15 -13.63 -22.73
C ALA A 26 1.18 -14.41 -22.59
N ASP A 27 1.15 -15.72 -22.83
CA ASP A 27 2.34 -16.58 -22.78
C ASP A 27 3.35 -16.23 -23.88
N LYS A 28 2.86 -15.88 -25.07
CA LYS A 28 3.69 -15.40 -26.20
C LYS A 28 4.33 -14.04 -25.87
N VAL A 29 3.56 -13.09 -25.33
CA VAL A 29 4.07 -11.79 -24.88
C VAL A 29 5.13 -12.00 -23.80
N ALA A 30 4.85 -12.78 -22.75
CA ALA A 30 5.80 -13.07 -21.68
C ALA A 30 7.12 -13.66 -22.19
N SER A 31 7.07 -14.54 -23.20
CA SER A 31 8.27 -15.17 -23.78
C SER A 31 9.13 -14.20 -24.61
N LYS A 32 8.57 -13.07 -25.05
CA LYS A 32 9.22 -12.10 -25.93
C LYS A 32 9.60 -10.80 -25.23
N ILE A 33 9.44 -10.69 -23.90
CA ILE A 33 9.83 -9.50 -23.15
C ILE A 33 11.33 -9.26 -23.31
N PRO A 34 11.74 -8.13 -23.91
CA PRO A 34 13.16 -7.86 -24.16
C PRO A 34 13.90 -7.46 -22.88
N SER A 35 15.21 -7.62 -22.86
CA SER A 35 16.05 -7.26 -21.71
C SER A 35 15.95 -5.77 -21.34
N SER A 36 15.67 -4.90 -22.30
CA SER A 36 15.43 -3.47 -22.05
C SER A 36 14.21 -3.21 -21.16
N ALA A 37 13.17 -4.04 -21.27
CA ALA A 37 11.94 -3.96 -20.46
C ALA A 37 12.07 -4.66 -19.09
N THR A 38 13.19 -5.29 -18.79
CA THR A 38 13.42 -6.02 -17.52
C THR A 38 14.47 -5.36 -16.61
N LYS A 39 14.69 -4.06 -16.78
CA LYS A 39 15.63 -3.28 -15.94
C LYS A 39 15.05 -2.91 -14.58
N SER A 40 13.73 -2.78 -14.49
CA SER A 40 12.99 -2.47 -13.28
C SER A 40 11.59 -3.07 -13.33
N VAL A 41 10.92 -3.10 -12.17
CA VAL A 41 9.50 -3.49 -12.06
C VAL A 41 8.63 -2.62 -12.94
N GLU A 42 8.89 -1.32 -12.97
CA GLU A 42 8.11 -0.36 -13.76
C GLU A 42 8.23 -0.63 -15.27
N THR A 43 9.46 -0.83 -15.77
CA THR A 43 9.65 -1.12 -17.21
C THR A 43 9.03 -2.46 -17.61
N LEU A 44 9.01 -3.45 -16.71
CA LEU A 44 8.34 -4.73 -16.93
C LEU A 44 6.83 -4.56 -17.01
N ALA A 45 6.23 -3.86 -16.05
CA ALA A 45 4.80 -3.60 -16.02
C ALA A 45 4.32 -2.80 -17.23
N ASN A 46 5.04 -1.73 -17.60
CA ASN A 46 4.72 -0.91 -18.77
C ASN A 46 4.73 -1.75 -20.05
N TYR A 47 5.74 -2.60 -20.25
CA TYR A 47 5.78 -3.46 -21.42
C TYR A 47 4.58 -4.42 -21.48
N ILE A 48 4.19 -4.99 -20.34
CA ILE A 48 3.04 -5.90 -20.26
C ILE A 48 1.74 -5.14 -20.58
N SER A 49 1.52 -3.97 -19.97
CA SER A 49 0.31 -3.16 -20.20
C SER A 49 0.19 -2.63 -21.62
N ASP A 50 1.33 -2.33 -22.28
CA ASP A 50 1.34 -1.88 -23.68
C ASP A 50 0.96 -3.00 -24.69
N LYS A 51 1.13 -4.27 -24.30
CA LYS A 51 0.90 -5.43 -25.18
C LYS A 51 -0.36 -6.21 -24.89
N LEU A 52 -0.91 -6.08 -23.70
CA LEU A 52 -2.04 -6.84 -23.23
C LEU A 52 -3.10 -5.90 -22.60
N SER A 53 -4.35 -6.08 -22.96
CA SER A 53 -5.45 -5.20 -22.54
C SER A 53 -6.34 -5.81 -21.45
N THR A 54 -6.37 -7.14 -21.33
CA THR A 54 -7.22 -7.79 -20.33
C THR A 54 -6.46 -8.00 -19.01
N PRO A 55 -7.12 -7.80 -17.84
CA PRO A 55 -6.52 -8.01 -16.54
C PRO A 55 -5.85 -9.37 -16.37
N GLU A 56 -6.56 -10.44 -16.76
CA GLU A 56 -6.07 -11.80 -16.61
C GLU A 56 -4.85 -12.10 -17.48
N GLU A 57 -4.80 -11.56 -18.71
CA GLU A 57 -3.63 -11.70 -19.58
C GLU A 57 -2.41 -10.97 -19.02
N GLN A 58 -2.60 -9.77 -18.44
CA GLN A 58 -1.53 -9.01 -17.80
C GLN A 58 -0.95 -9.76 -16.59
N LEU A 59 -1.84 -10.25 -15.70
CA LEU A 59 -1.44 -11.06 -14.54
C LEU A 59 -0.75 -12.35 -14.97
N ARG A 60 -1.27 -13.02 -15.99
CA ARG A 60 -0.68 -14.23 -16.58
C ARG A 60 0.72 -13.97 -17.13
N ALA A 61 0.90 -12.91 -17.90
CA ALA A 61 2.20 -12.58 -18.51
C ALA A 61 3.24 -12.25 -17.42
N ALA A 62 2.88 -11.48 -16.40
CA ALA A 62 3.75 -11.19 -15.25
C ALA A 62 4.18 -12.48 -14.55
N TYR A 63 3.22 -13.36 -14.22
CA TYR A 63 3.48 -14.64 -13.60
C TYR A 63 4.41 -15.53 -14.42
N VAL A 64 4.10 -15.72 -15.70
CA VAL A 64 4.88 -16.58 -16.60
C VAL A 64 6.31 -16.05 -16.78
N TRP A 65 6.45 -14.73 -16.94
CA TRP A 65 7.78 -14.16 -17.08
C TRP A 65 8.62 -14.36 -15.80
N ILE A 66 8.07 -14.07 -14.62
CA ILE A 66 8.76 -14.22 -13.34
C ILE A 66 9.14 -15.69 -13.12
N SER A 67 8.18 -16.61 -13.26
CA SER A 67 8.41 -18.05 -13.06
C SER A 67 9.49 -18.62 -13.98
N LYS A 68 9.59 -18.13 -15.21
CA LYS A 68 10.61 -18.60 -16.16
C LYS A 68 11.98 -17.96 -15.97
N ASN A 69 12.03 -16.67 -15.61
CA ASN A 69 13.26 -15.87 -15.66
C ASN A 69 13.95 -15.65 -14.31
N ILE A 70 13.24 -15.89 -13.18
CA ILE A 70 13.85 -15.84 -11.86
C ILE A 70 14.29 -17.25 -11.47
N GLY A 71 15.52 -17.38 -10.98
CA GLY A 71 16.07 -18.61 -10.44
C GLY A 71 15.87 -18.69 -8.92
N TYR A 72 15.82 -19.91 -8.37
CA TYR A 72 15.79 -20.10 -6.93
C TYR A 72 17.17 -19.82 -6.30
N GLU A 73 17.19 -19.05 -5.21
CA GLU A 73 18.41 -18.71 -4.48
C GLU A 73 18.62 -19.68 -3.32
N LYS A 74 19.51 -20.67 -3.53
CA LYS A 74 19.83 -21.68 -2.49
C LYS A 74 20.54 -20.99 -1.31
N GLY A 75 20.08 -21.24 -0.08
CA GLY A 75 20.67 -20.67 1.13
C GLY A 75 20.25 -19.21 1.41
N GLY A 76 19.38 -18.63 0.61
CA GLY A 76 18.75 -17.34 0.93
C GLY A 76 17.80 -17.47 2.11
N VAL A 77 17.71 -16.41 2.92
CA VAL A 77 16.77 -16.34 4.05
C VAL A 77 15.51 -15.63 3.58
N ALA A 78 14.35 -16.26 3.80
CA ALA A 78 13.07 -15.61 3.58
C ALA A 78 12.76 -14.70 4.77
N ASP A 79 12.61 -13.39 4.50
CA ASP A 79 12.18 -12.45 5.51
C ASP A 79 10.69 -12.16 5.30
N PHE A 80 9.87 -12.51 6.29
CA PHE A 80 8.41 -12.38 6.24
C PHE A 80 7.87 -11.14 6.95
N ILE A 81 8.73 -10.39 7.64
CA ILE A 81 8.29 -9.28 8.51
C ILE A 81 9.00 -7.97 8.20
N SER A 82 10.14 -8.01 7.51
CA SER A 82 10.96 -6.80 7.34
C SER A 82 10.21 -5.68 6.60
N ASP A 83 10.48 -4.49 7.09
CA ASP A 83 10.00 -3.20 6.58
C ASP A 83 10.93 -2.71 5.43
N TYR A 84 11.41 -3.63 4.61
CA TYR A 84 12.21 -3.22 3.45
C TYR A 84 11.36 -2.31 2.56
N ASP A 85 11.99 -1.23 2.07
CA ASP A 85 11.47 -0.52 0.92
C ASP A 85 11.23 -1.54 -0.20
N ALA A 86 9.98 -1.97 -0.27
CA ALA A 86 9.57 -3.10 -1.09
C ALA A 86 9.83 -2.85 -2.59
N ASP A 87 9.89 -1.59 -3.04
CA ASP A 87 10.28 -1.24 -4.41
C ASP A 87 11.76 -1.51 -4.64
N SER A 88 12.60 -1.27 -3.64
CA SER A 88 14.03 -1.60 -3.68
C SER A 88 14.26 -3.12 -3.74
N ALA A 89 13.57 -3.90 -2.89
CA ALA A 89 13.70 -5.35 -2.84
C ALA A 89 13.31 -6.03 -4.16
N ALA A 90 12.16 -5.68 -4.74
CA ALA A 90 11.71 -6.19 -6.02
C ALA A 90 12.67 -5.84 -7.18
N ASN A 91 13.21 -4.61 -7.17
CA ASN A 91 14.21 -4.20 -8.17
C ASN A 91 15.57 -4.92 -8.02
N VAL A 92 15.93 -5.33 -6.81
CA VAL A 92 17.10 -6.20 -6.58
C VAL A 92 16.85 -7.58 -7.20
N VAL A 93 15.69 -8.18 -6.98
CA VAL A 93 15.34 -9.49 -7.52
C VAL A 93 15.33 -9.47 -9.06
N ILE A 94 14.71 -8.45 -9.68
CA ILE A 94 14.65 -8.37 -11.15
C ILE A 94 16.05 -8.22 -11.78
N LYS A 95 16.98 -7.54 -11.09
CA LYS A 95 18.38 -7.40 -11.53
C LYS A 95 19.18 -8.67 -11.31
N LYS A 96 19.11 -9.29 -10.14
CA LYS A 96 19.82 -10.52 -9.78
C LYS A 96 19.32 -11.74 -10.55
N LYS A 97 18.05 -11.76 -10.98
CA LYS A 97 17.37 -12.93 -11.56
C LYS A 97 17.39 -14.16 -10.65
N LYS A 98 17.50 -13.96 -9.34
CA LYS A 98 17.48 -15.01 -8.31
C LYS A 98 16.77 -14.50 -7.05
N ALA A 99 16.00 -15.38 -6.40
CA ALA A 99 15.33 -15.08 -5.15
C ALA A 99 14.93 -16.36 -4.40
N VAL A 100 14.57 -16.21 -3.11
CA VAL A 100 13.76 -17.16 -2.34
C VAL A 100 12.27 -16.84 -2.55
N CYS A 101 11.36 -17.62 -1.94
CA CYS A 101 9.90 -17.46 -2.11
C CYS A 101 9.41 -16.03 -1.87
N SER A 102 9.86 -15.37 -0.79
CA SER A 102 9.48 -13.98 -0.48
C SER A 102 9.90 -12.99 -1.58
N GLY A 103 11.07 -13.17 -2.19
CA GLY A 103 11.52 -12.33 -3.30
C GLY A 103 10.71 -12.54 -4.59
N TYR A 104 10.32 -13.78 -4.91
CA TYR A 104 9.38 -14.05 -6.01
C TYR A 104 8.04 -13.37 -5.77
N ALA A 105 7.48 -13.55 -4.56
CA ALA A 105 6.19 -12.97 -4.20
C ALA A 105 6.24 -11.43 -4.22
N GLU A 106 7.31 -10.83 -3.71
CA GLU A 106 7.47 -9.36 -3.71
C GLU A 106 7.59 -8.79 -5.12
N LEU A 107 8.41 -9.42 -5.98
CA LEU A 107 8.53 -9.02 -7.38
C LEU A 107 7.18 -9.09 -8.11
N PHE A 108 6.42 -10.15 -7.91
CA PHE A 108 5.11 -10.31 -8.53
C PHE A 108 4.09 -9.29 -7.98
N SER A 109 4.01 -9.13 -6.66
CA SER A 109 3.12 -8.15 -6.01
C SER A 109 3.38 -6.74 -6.54
N LYS A 110 4.66 -6.32 -6.61
CA LYS A 110 5.01 -4.99 -7.09
C LYS A 110 4.73 -4.81 -8.59
N THR A 111 4.96 -5.84 -9.40
CA THR A 111 4.59 -5.80 -10.82
C THR A 111 3.08 -5.64 -10.99
N CYS A 112 2.27 -6.40 -10.22
CA CYS A 112 0.81 -6.27 -10.25
C CYS A 112 0.34 -4.88 -9.80
N ARG A 113 0.93 -4.32 -8.76
CA ARG A 113 0.60 -2.95 -8.30
C ARG A 113 0.93 -1.89 -9.37
N LYS A 114 2.05 -2.02 -10.07
CA LYS A 114 2.39 -1.13 -11.20
C LYS A 114 1.46 -1.31 -12.41
N LEU A 115 0.85 -2.48 -12.57
CA LEU A 115 -0.22 -2.73 -13.54
C LEU A 115 -1.59 -2.20 -13.07
N GLY A 116 -1.71 -1.67 -11.84
CA GLY A 116 -2.93 -1.07 -11.30
C GLY A 116 -3.80 -2.02 -10.46
N PHE A 117 -3.30 -3.20 -10.10
CA PHE A 117 -4.04 -4.16 -9.26
C PHE A 117 -3.81 -3.94 -7.77
N GLU A 118 -4.80 -4.24 -6.94
CA GLU A 118 -4.60 -4.49 -5.51
C GLU A 118 -3.89 -5.84 -5.37
N ALA A 119 -2.62 -5.83 -4.94
CA ALA A 119 -1.81 -7.04 -4.85
C ALA A 119 -1.03 -7.07 -3.53
N PHE A 120 -0.98 -8.23 -2.90
CA PHE A 120 -0.37 -8.44 -1.60
C PHE A 120 0.56 -9.66 -1.61
N THR A 121 1.63 -9.57 -0.83
CA THR A 121 2.45 -10.72 -0.47
C THR A 121 1.83 -11.38 0.75
N VAL A 122 1.48 -12.65 0.63
CA VAL A 122 0.90 -13.47 1.69
C VAL A 122 1.95 -14.44 2.19
N THR A 123 2.02 -14.62 3.51
CA THR A 123 2.94 -15.54 4.15
C THR A 123 2.20 -16.65 4.88
N GLY A 124 2.78 -17.83 4.91
CA GLY A 124 2.17 -19.00 5.53
C GLY A 124 3.07 -20.22 5.45
N TYR A 125 2.46 -21.38 5.35
CA TYR A 125 3.14 -22.64 5.14
C TYR A 125 2.38 -23.47 4.10
N THR A 126 3.07 -24.46 3.54
CA THR A 126 2.52 -25.33 2.50
C THR A 126 2.43 -26.75 2.97
N MET A 127 1.53 -27.50 2.36
CA MET A 127 1.39 -28.94 2.54
C MET A 127 1.38 -29.62 1.17
N LEU A 128 2.23 -30.60 0.98
CA LEU A 128 2.30 -31.39 -0.23
C LEU A 128 2.31 -32.88 0.13
N ASN A 129 1.41 -33.66 -0.48
CA ASN A 129 1.26 -35.10 -0.20
C ASN A 129 1.03 -35.43 1.30
N GLY A 130 0.36 -34.53 2.03
CA GLY A 130 0.08 -34.72 3.46
C GLY A 130 1.24 -34.30 4.39
N GLU A 131 2.37 -33.82 3.85
CA GLU A 131 3.51 -33.36 4.63
C GLU A 131 3.58 -31.83 4.61
N VAL A 132 3.71 -31.22 5.78
CA VAL A 132 3.88 -29.76 5.95
C VAL A 132 5.34 -29.42 5.75
N ASP A 133 5.59 -28.36 4.96
CA ASP A 133 6.93 -27.77 4.83
C ASP A 133 7.21 -26.86 6.04
N ASP A 134 8.22 -27.22 6.82
CA ASP A 134 8.65 -26.52 8.04
C ASP A 134 9.38 -25.18 7.75
N ALA A 135 9.65 -24.85 6.47
CA ALA A 135 10.43 -23.67 6.13
C ALA A 135 9.63 -22.37 6.05
N GLY A 136 8.32 -22.44 6.10
CA GLY A 136 7.45 -21.31 5.77
C GLY A 136 7.51 -20.97 4.28
N HIS A 137 6.49 -20.24 3.78
CA HIS A 137 6.37 -19.94 2.37
C HIS A 137 5.72 -18.56 2.14
N ALA A 138 5.92 -17.99 0.96
CA ALA A 138 5.31 -16.74 0.54
C ALA A 138 4.77 -16.85 -0.88
N TRP A 139 3.59 -16.26 -1.08
CA TRP A 139 2.86 -16.22 -2.34
C TRP A 139 2.08 -14.91 -2.49
N ASN A 140 1.13 -14.82 -3.39
CA ASN A 140 0.41 -13.59 -3.67
C ASN A 140 -1.11 -13.75 -3.68
N ALA A 141 -1.78 -12.72 -3.19
CA ALA A 141 -3.20 -12.47 -3.41
C ALA A 141 -3.36 -11.22 -4.28
N VAL A 142 -4.17 -11.32 -5.34
CA VAL A 142 -4.44 -10.19 -6.26
C VAL A 142 -5.94 -10.07 -6.45
N LYS A 143 -6.42 -8.83 -6.34
CA LYS A 143 -7.83 -8.50 -6.57
C LYS A 143 -7.98 -7.82 -7.92
N THR A 144 -8.92 -8.29 -8.73
CA THR A 144 -9.27 -7.63 -10.00
C THR A 144 -10.21 -6.45 -9.78
N ALA A 145 -10.40 -5.63 -10.80
CA ALA A 145 -11.29 -4.48 -10.77
C ALA A 145 -12.76 -4.88 -10.48
N GLU A 146 -13.16 -6.11 -10.89
CA GLU A 146 -14.48 -6.69 -10.60
C GLU A 146 -14.62 -7.15 -9.13
N GLY A 147 -13.56 -7.00 -8.33
CA GLY A 147 -13.55 -7.37 -6.91
C GLY A 147 -13.27 -8.86 -6.65
N LYS A 148 -12.89 -9.62 -7.68
CA LYS A 148 -12.57 -11.04 -7.56
C LYS A 148 -11.11 -11.22 -7.12
N TRP A 149 -10.88 -12.10 -6.14
CA TRP A 149 -9.56 -12.46 -5.69
C TRP A 149 -9.04 -13.71 -6.37
N TYR A 150 -7.77 -13.67 -6.74
CA TYR A 150 -7.00 -14.81 -7.21
C TYR A 150 -5.69 -14.94 -6.43
N LEU A 151 -5.27 -16.18 -6.28
CA LEU A 151 -3.99 -16.50 -5.64
C LEU A 151 -2.98 -16.98 -6.68
N PHE A 152 -1.71 -16.64 -6.43
CA PHE A 152 -0.60 -16.93 -7.33
C PHE A 152 0.61 -17.38 -6.50
N ASP A 153 1.31 -18.39 -6.96
CA ASP A 153 2.64 -18.74 -6.46
C ASP A 153 3.66 -18.81 -7.59
N PRO A 154 4.35 -17.71 -7.89
CA PRO A 154 5.33 -17.69 -8.97
C PRO A 154 6.60 -18.51 -8.67
N MET A 155 6.92 -18.81 -7.39
CA MET A 155 8.04 -19.68 -7.04
C MET A 155 7.73 -21.15 -7.32
N TRP A 156 6.55 -21.65 -6.89
CA TRP A 156 6.09 -22.99 -7.29
C TRP A 156 5.81 -23.06 -8.79
N GLY A 157 5.42 -21.93 -9.38
CA GLY A 157 5.33 -21.77 -10.82
C GLY A 157 6.67 -21.93 -11.56
N ALA A 158 7.78 -21.60 -10.92
CA ALA A 158 9.12 -21.77 -11.50
C ALA A 158 9.66 -23.21 -11.33
N GLY A 159 9.23 -23.92 -10.28
CA GLY A 159 9.66 -25.26 -9.96
C GLY A 159 9.39 -25.62 -8.50
N MET A 160 9.85 -26.77 -8.08
CA MET A 160 9.63 -27.31 -6.75
C MET A 160 10.95 -27.63 -6.04
N LEU A 161 11.02 -27.31 -4.75
CA LEU A 161 12.12 -27.75 -3.89
C LEU A 161 11.84 -29.18 -3.43
N SER A 162 12.76 -30.10 -3.70
CA SER A 162 12.68 -31.48 -3.25
C SER A 162 14.05 -31.93 -2.79
N LYS A 163 14.11 -32.47 -1.56
CA LYS A 163 15.34 -32.96 -0.92
C LYS A 163 16.51 -31.95 -1.00
N GLY A 164 16.21 -30.67 -0.72
CA GLY A 164 17.18 -29.57 -0.76
C GLY A 164 17.68 -29.16 -2.14
N LYS A 165 17.10 -29.70 -3.21
CA LYS A 165 17.41 -29.34 -4.60
C LYS A 165 16.19 -28.71 -5.27
N PHE A 166 16.39 -27.56 -5.90
CA PHE A 166 15.33 -26.92 -6.69
C PHE A 166 15.28 -27.54 -8.09
N ASN A 167 14.15 -28.15 -8.41
CA ASN A 167 13.88 -28.73 -9.72
C ASN A 167 13.09 -27.71 -10.55
N LYS A 168 13.79 -27.00 -11.43
CA LYS A 168 13.18 -25.98 -12.30
C LYS A 168 12.28 -26.64 -13.33
N LYS A 169 10.97 -26.44 -13.22
CA LYS A 169 9.97 -26.91 -14.18
C LYS A 169 8.81 -25.94 -14.17
N ALA A 170 8.83 -24.99 -15.11
CA ALA A 170 7.81 -23.97 -15.16
C ALA A 170 6.42 -24.59 -15.37
N THR A 171 5.45 -24.14 -14.56
CA THR A 171 4.03 -24.53 -14.63
C THR A 171 3.13 -23.32 -14.39
N THR A 172 1.92 -23.42 -14.84
CA THR A 172 0.87 -22.39 -14.62
C THR A 172 -0.22 -22.85 -13.66
N THR A 173 0.01 -23.99 -13.00
CA THR A 173 -0.91 -24.56 -12.01
C THR A 173 -1.26 -23.59 -10.87
N TYR A 174 -0.29 -22.73 -10.49
CA TYR A 174 -0.45 -21.76 -9.41
C TYR A 174 -0.65 -20.33 -9.93
N CYS A 175 -1.30 -20.18 -11.08
CA CYS A 175 -1.60 -18.89 -11.70
C CYS A 175 -3.12 -18.71 -11.78
N LEU A 176 -3.66 -17.59 -11.29
CA LEU A 176 -5.10 -17.29 -11.29
C LEU A 176 -5.94 -18.35 -10.55
N VAL A 177 -5.47 -18.82 -9.40
CA VAL A 177 -6.13 -19.88 -8.65
C VAL A 177 -7.19 -19.31 -7.71
N GLU A 178 -8.37 -19.93 -7.68
CA GLU A 178 -9.45 -19.60 -6.76
C GLU A 178 -9.03 -19.89 -5.30
N PRO A 179 -9.41 -19.03 -4.31
CA PRO A 179 -8.99 -19.16 -2.94
C PRO A 179 -9.22 -20.54 -2.31
N ALA A 180 -10.41 -21.09 -2.46
CA ALA A 180 -10.74 -22.40 -1.87
C ALA A 180 -9.89 -23.54 -2.47
N LEU A 181 -9.54 -23.47 -3.75
CA LEU A 181 -8.68 -24.45 -4.40
C LEU A 181 -7.22 -24.29 -3.95
N PHE A 182 -6.75 -23.06 -3.82
CA PHE A 182 -5.39 -22.77 -3.39
C PHE A 182 -5.14 -23.21 -1.94
N LEU A 183 -6.17 -23.09 -1.10
CA LEU A 183 -6.14 -23.49 0.30
C LEU A 183 -5.89 -25.01 0.49
N LYS A 184 -6.02 -25.84 -0.53
CA LYS A 184 -5.67 -27.27 -0.44
C LYS A 184 -4.19 -27.53 -0.20
N THR A 185 -3.32 -26.56 -0.53
CA THR A 185 -1.87 -26.72 -0.42
C THR A 185 -1.20 -25.56 0.31
N HIS A 186 -1.86 -24.41 0.46
CA HIS A 186 -1.27 -23.17 1.00
C HIS A 186 -2.11 -22.64 2.16
N MET A 187 -1.59 -22.70 3.37
CA MET A 187 -2.24 -22.18 4.57
C MET A 187 -1.59 -20.87 5.00
N PRO A 188 -2.28 -19.72 4.88
CA PRO A 188 -1.74 -18.45 5.34
C PRO A 188 -1.66 -18.40 6.87
N PHE A 189 -0.63 -17.74 7.40
CA PHE A 189 -0.54 -17.46 8.84
C PHE A 189 -1.72 -16.63 9.32
N ASP A 190 -2.12 -15.64 8.53
CA ASP A 190 -3.29 -14.84 8.82
C ASP A 190 -4.53 -15.39 8.11
N PRO A 191 -5.54 -15.87 8.85
CA PRO A 191 -6.76 -16.45 8.26
C PRO A 191 -7.52 -15.51 7.30
N VAL A 192 -7.32 -14.20 7.39
CA VAL A 192 -7.90 -13.23 6.45
C VAL A 192 -7.49 -13.53 5.02
N TRP A 193 -6.24 -13.98 4.82
CA TRP A 193 -5.70 -14.29 3.50
C TRP A 193 -6.08 -15.68 2.96
N GLN A 194 -6.91 -16.43 3.69
CA GLN A 194 -7.60 -17.59 3.10
C GLN A 194 -8.62 -17.12 2.06
N LEU A 195 -9.11 -15.88 2.15
CA LEU A 195 -10.06 -15.23 1.24
C LEU A 195 -11.35 -16.04 1.03
N VAL A 196 -11.79 -16.72 2.08
CA VAL A 196 -13.04 -17.48 2.15
C VAL A 196 -13.91 -16.93 3.28
N SER A 197 -15.24 -17.01 3.11
CA SER A 197 -16.18 -16.48 4.11
C SER A 197 -16.12 -17.21 5.44
N HIS A 198 -15.71 -18.48 5.44
CA HIS A 198 -15.58 -19.31 6.63
C HIS A 198 -14.17 -19.90 6.66
N PRO A 199 -13.19 -19.18 7.22
CA PRO A 199 -11.82 -19.68 7.28
C PRO A 199 -11.70 -20.91 8.16
N ILE A 200 -10.85 -21.82 7.71
CA ILE A 200 -10.54 -23.06 8.46
C ILE A 200 -9.38 -22.81 9.43
N LYS A 201 -9.35 -23.61 10.49
CA LYS A 201 -8.22 -23.65 11.43
C LYS A 201 -7.09 -24.52 10.87
N ALA A 202 -5.90 -24.32 11.41
CA ALA A 202 -4.71 -25.07 11.03
C ALA A 202 -4.90 -26.60 11.17
N GLU A 203 -5.60 -27.06 12.22
CA GLU A 203 -5.89 -28.48 12.40
C GLU A 203 -6.75 -29.07 11.28
N ALA A 204 -7.78 -28.32 10.81
CA ALA A 204 -8.63 -28.74 9.70
C ALA A 204 -7.84 -28.83 8.39
N PHE A 205 -6.93 -27.86 8.16
CA PHE A 205 -6.03 -27.89 7.01
C PHE A 205 -5.14 -29.15 7.01
N LEU A 206 -4.53 -29.50 8.16
CA LEU A 206 -3.72 -30.72 8.28
C LEU A 206 -4.49 -32.01 8.01
N LYS A 207 -5.78 -32.01 8.30
CA LYS A 207 -6.69 -33.13 7.99
C LYS A 207 -7.24 -33.07 6.56
N SER A 208 -6.82 -32.09 5.75
CA SER A 208 -7.34 -31.84 4.41
C SER A 208 -8.86 -31.60 4.37
N GLU A 209 -9.41 -30.99 5.43
CA GLU A 209 -10.81 -30.63 5.49
C GLU A 209 -11.10 -29.42 4.58
N GLU A 210 -12.19 -29.48 3.82
CA GLU A 210 -12.62 -28.38 2.94
C GLU A 210 -13.27 -27.25 3.77
N PRO A 211 -13.15 -25.98 3.33
CA PRO A 211 -13.90 -24.89 3.92
C PRO A 211 -15.41 -25.18 3.90
N THR A 212 -16.06 -24.97 5.02
CA THR A 212 -17.51 -25.25 5.17
C THR A 212 -18.30 -23.93 5.14
N THR A 213 -19.62 -24.02 5.04
CA THR A 213 -20.53 -22.87 5.19
C THR A 213 -20.87 -22.61 6.67
N LYS A 214 -20.27 -23.36 7.59
CA LYS A 214 -20.49 -23.26 9.04
C LYS A 214 -19.23 -22.73 9.72
N GLY A 215 -19.38 -21.99 10.79
CA GLY A 215 -18.26 -21.47 11.57
C GLY A 215 -18.23 -19.95 11.67
N VAL A 216 -17.07 -19.40 12.00
CA VAL A 216 -16.87 -17.95 12.12
C VAL A 216 -16.91 -17.31 10.73
N ILE A 217 -17.78 -16.31 10.57
CA ILE A 217 -17.82 -15.53 9.32
C ILE A 217 -16.67 -14.52 9.32
N CYS A 218 -15.90 -14.51 8.26
CA CYS A 218 -14.82 -13.55 8.04
C CYS A 218 -15.16 -12.60 6.89
N SER A 219 -15.37 -11.33 7.21
CA SER A 219 -15.47 -10.25 6.22
C SER A 219 -14.06 -9.85 5.77
N TYR A 220 -13.37 -10.73 5.05
CA TYR A 220 -11.97 -10.52 4.68
C TYR A 220 -11.76 -9.23 3.87
N ASN A 221 -12.65 -8.89 2.93
CA ASN A 221 -12.55 -7.66 2.15
C ASN A 221 -12.56 -6.40 3.05
N ASP A 222 -13.48 -6.34 4.01
CA ASP A 222 -13.58 -5.21 4.93
C ASP A 222 -12.37 -5.16 5.86
N THR A 223 -11.89 -6.31 6.30
CA THR A 223 -10.71 -6.41 7.16
C THR A 223 -9.45 -5.95 6.43
N ILE A 224 -9.20 -6.41 5.21
CA ILE A 224 -8.06 -5.98 4.39
C ILE A 224 -8.13 -4.48 4.16
N LYS A 225 -9.28 -3.96 3.69
CA LYS A 225 -9.45 -2.52 3.43
C LYS A 225 -9.23 -1.65 4.67
N ARG A 226 -9.68 -2.12 5.84
CA ARG A 226 -9.49 -1.39 7.11
C ARG A 226 -8.05 -1.44 7.59
N GLU A 227 -7.37 -2.56 7.42
CA GLU A 227 -6.03 -2.78 7.96
C GLU A 227 -4.90 -2.34 7.03
N ASP A 228 -5.11 -2.25 5.72
CA ASP A 228 -4.10 -1.81 4.75
C ASP A 228 -3.46 -0.43 5.09
N PRO A 229 -4.22 0.60 5.50
CA PRO A 229 -3.63 1.89 5.85
C PRO A 229 -3.03 1.96 7.27
N LEU A 230 -3.15 0.92 8.08
CA LEU A 230 -2.64 0.91 9.46
C LEU A 230 -1.11 0.82 9.50
N LEU A 231 -0.54 1.27 10.61
CA LEU A 231 0.87 1.05 10.90
C LEU A 231 1.21 -0.44 10.94
N ARG A 232 2.43 -0.77 10.55
CA ARG A 232 2.88 -2.18 10.52
C ARG A 232 2.75 -2.86 11.88
N SER A 233 3.01 -2.15 12.98
CA SER A 233 2.84 -2.68 14.34
C SER A 233 1.38 -2.99 14.68
N GLU A 234 0.42 -2.23 14.15
CA GLU A 234 -1.01 -2.46 14.33
C GLU A 234 -1.47 -3.70 13.53
N GLN A 235 -1.01 -3.80 12.26
CA GLN A 235 -1.25 -4.97 11.41
C GLN A 235 -0.71 -6.25 12.06
N LEU A 236 0.53 -6.22 12.59
CA LEU A 236 1.12 -7.37 13.28
C LEU A 236 0.41 -7.70 14.60
N THR A 237 -0.11 -6.69 15.31
CA THR A 237 -0.93 -6.91 16.51
C THR A 237 -2.24 -7.62 16.18
N ALA A 238 -2.89 -7.23 15.07
CA ALA A 238 -4.10 -7.90 14.57
C ALA A 238 -3.80 -9.33 14.09
N LEU A 239 -2.69 -9.52 13.37
CA LEU A 239 -2.20 -10.84 12.96
C LEU A 239 -1.99 -11.76 14.16
N CYS A 240 -1.34 -11.31 15.25
CA CYS A 240 -1.14 -12.12 16.45
C CYS A 240 -2.44 -12.64 17.04
N ARG A 241 -3.51 -11.84 17.05
CA ARG A 241 -4.83 -12.26 17.55
C ARG A 241 -5.41 -13.36 16.66
N ARG A 242 -5.29 -13.22 15.34
CA ARG A 242 -5.81 -14.18 14.37
C ARG A 242 -4.99 -15.49 14.31
N LEU A 243 -3.67 -15.39 14.49
CA LEU A 243 -2.80 -16.56 14.65
C LEU A 243 -3.22 -17.43 15.84
N LYS A 244 -3.49 -16.82 17.01
CA LYS A 244 -3.98 -17.53 18.20
C LYS A 244 -5.32 -18.22 17.94
N TRP A 245 -6.21 -17.59 17.17
CA TRP A 245 -7.48 -18.19 16.78
C TRP A 245 -7.28 -19.37 15.81
N ALA A 246 -6.34 -19.25 14.85
CA ALA A 246 -6.06 -20.27 13.84
C ALA A 246 -5.43 -21.56 14.47
N GLY A 247 -4.76 -21.41 15.60
CA GLY A 247 -4.08 -22.49 16.31
C GLY A 247 -2.61 -22.66 15.92
N ASP A 248 -1.78 -23.03 16.88
CA ASP A 248 -0.34 -23.26 16.72
C ASP A 248 -0.04 -24.76 16.64
N VAL A 249 -0.24 -25.34 15.48
CA VAL A 249 -0.14 -26.79 15.29
C VAL A 249 1.14 -27.24 14.59
N ASN A 250 2.03 -26.30 14.22
CA ASN A 250 3.28 -26.63 13.54
C ASN A 250 4.43 -25.64 13.87
N LYS A 251 5.65 -26.04 13.55
CA LYS A 251 6.87 -25.26 13.81
C LYS A 251 6.87 -23.90 13.11
N CYS A 252 6.32 -23.81 11.89
CA CYS A 252 6.26 -22.55 11.14
C CYS A 252 5.41 -21.51 11.86
N THR A 253 4.23 -21.90 12.36
CA THR A 253 3.34 -21.00 13.08
C THR A 253 4.00 -20.52 14.38
N ASN A 254 4.66 -21.42 15.12
CA ASN A 254 5.37 -21.07 16.35
C ASN A 254 6.54 -20.13 16.09
N ALA A 255 7.34 -20.40 15.04
CA ALA A 255 8.43 -19.53 14.62
C ALA A 255 7.92 -18.15 14.18
N MET A 256 6.78 -18.08 13.50
CA MET A 256 6.14 -16.80 13.12
C MET A 256 5.68 -16.02 14.35
N ILE A 257 5.03 -16.68 15.32
CA ILE A 257 4.59 -16.04 16.58
C ILE A 257 5.80 -15.47 17.33
N GLU A 258 6.86 -16.25 17.45
CA GLU A 258 8.08 -15.82 18.12
C GLU A 258 8.73 -14.63 17.42
N ASN A 259 8.85 -14.67 16.09
CA ASN A 259 9.39 -13.58 15.30
C ASN A 259 8.56 -12.30 15.46
N VAL A 260 7.22 -12.39 15.40
CA VAL A 260 6.35 -11.22 15.63
C VAL A 260 6.54 -10.67 17.04
N ASN A 261 6.63 -11.52 18.06
CA ASN A 261 6.83 -11.07 19.45
C ASN A 261 8.17 -10.34 19.63
N GLN A 262 9.22 -10.75 18.92
CA GLN A 262 10.52 -10.08 18.93
C GLN A 262 10.50 -8.75 18.14
N GLN A 263 9.86 -8.71 16.97
CA GLN A 263 9.86 -7.55 16.08
C GLN A 263 8.89 -6.46 16.53
N LEU A 264 7.74 -6.81 17.08
CA LEU A 264 6.67 -5.87 17.41
C LEU A 264 7.11 -4.72 18.34
N PRO A 265 7.85 -4.95 19.44
CA PRO A 265 8.35 -3.86 20.28
C PRO A 265 9.30 -2.93 19.55
N LEU A 266 10.16 -3.47 18.68
CA LEU A 266 11.13 -2.70 17.89
C LEU A 266 10.42 -1.82 16.87
N LEU A 267 9.41 -2.36 16.17
CA LEU A 267 8.59 -1.60 15.23
C LEU A 267 7.84 -0.46 15.92
N LYS A 268 7.17 -0.73 17.03
CA LYS A 268 6.48 0.31 17.82
C LYS A 268 7.42 1.45 18.22
N LYS A 269 8.64 1.11 18.64
CA LYS A 269 9.67 2.11 18.98
C LYS A 269 10.09 2.93 17.77
N ARG A 270 10.32 2.27 16.61
CA ARG A 270 10.69 2.95 15.35
C ARG A 270 9.60 3.89 14.87
N GLU A 271 8.35 3.43 14.84
CA GLU A 271 7.18 4.21 14.44
C GLU A 271 6.98 5.43 15.34
N LYS A 272 7.12 5.24 16.66
CA LYS A 272 7.09 6.35 17.63
C LYS A 272 8.19 7.36 17.37
N ASN A 273 9.44 6.92 17.20
CA ASN A 273 10.58 7.81 16.91
C ASN A 273 10.38 8.57 15.58
N ALA A 274 9.86 7.88 14.54
CA ALA A 274 9.56 8.50 13.26
C ALA A 274 8.47 9.57 13.37
N LEU A 275 7.44 9.33 14.18
CA LEU A 275 6.40 10.32 14.48
C LEU A 275 6.96 11.52 15.24
N GLU A 276 7.76 11.28 16.28
CA GLU A 276 8.42 12.37 17.04
C GLU A 276 9.32 13.22 16.13
N TYR A 277 10.14 12.60 15.27
CA TYR A 277 10.99 13.32 14.32
C TYR A 277 10.16 14.15 13.33
N ARG A 278 9.09 13.59 12.79
CA ARG A 278 8.16 14.31 11.89
C ARG A 278 7.55 15.51 12.60
N ASN A 279 7.05 15.31 13.82
CA ASN A 279 6.45 16.38 14.62
C ASN A 279 7.45 17.52 14.90
N VAL A 280 8.69 17.21 15.28
CA VAL A 280 9.75 18.21 15.50
C VAL A 280 10.05 18.99 14.21
N THR A 281 10.18 18.28 13.09
CA THR A 281 10.45 18.91 11.79
C THR A 281 9.32 19.84 11.36
N GLN A 282 8.07 19.41 11.52
CA GLN A 282 6.89 20.24 11.22
C GLN A 282 6.79 21.44 12.17
N PHE A 283 7.03 21.24 13.46
CA PHE A 283 7.04 22.32 14.46
C PHE A 283 8.06 23.41 14.10
N ASN A 284 9.28 23.02 13.74
CA ASN A 284 10.30 23.95 13.27
C ASN A 284 9.86 24.67 11.98
N GLY A 285 9.18 23.97 11.08
CA GLY A 285 8.57 24.56 9.89
C GLY A 285 7.52 25.62 10.23
N VAL A 286 6.65 25.37 11.23
CA VAL A 286 5.69 26.36 11.73
C VAL A 286 6.41 27.58 12.28
N ALA A 287 7.40 27.38 13.13
CA ALA A 287 8.18 28.48 13.73
C ALA A 287 8.86 29.35 12.65
N ASP A 288 9.45 28.74 11.61
CA ASP A 288 10.00 29.48 10.47
C ASP A 288 8.95 30.35 9.77
N LYS A 289 7.77 29.81 9.49
CA LYS A 289 6.69 30.57 8.86
C LYS A 289 6.17 31.71 9.73
N VAL A 290 6.01 31.45 11.03
CA VAL A 290 5.61 32.49 12.00
C VAL A 290 6.64 33.60 12.06
N ASN A 291 7.94 33.26 12.17
CA ASN A 291 9.01 34.26 12.21
C ASN A 291 9.06 35.13 10.92
N LYS A 292 8.90 34.52 9.75
CA LYS A 292 8.79 35.26 8.48
C LYS A 292 7.57 36.18 8.44
N ALA A 293 6.43 35.72 8.95
CA ALA A 293 5.24 36.57 9.05
C ALA A 293 5.47 37.77 9.97
N ILE A 294 6.11 37.57 11.13
CA ILE A 294 6.49 38.63 12.07
C ILE A 294 7.45 39.62 11.40
N GLU A 295 8.45 39.14 10.68
CA GLU A 295 9.42 39.98 9.96
C GLU A 295 8.70 40.92 8.96
N PHE A 296 7.84 40.36 8.09
CA PHE A 296 7.07 41.16 7.14
C PHE A 296 6.14 42.19 7.83
N HIS A 297 5.47 41.76 8.90
CA HIS A 297 4.58 42.65 9.66
C HIS A 297 5.38 43.77 10.33
N THR A 298 6.53 43.48 10.95
CA THR A 298 7.42 44.46 11.60
C THR A 298 7.96 45.46 10.59
N LYS A 299 8.43 44.98 9.42
CA LYS A 299 8.87 45.84 8.32
C LYS A 299 7.76 46.74 7.84
N PHE A 300 6.54 46.23 7.65
CA PHE A 300 5.38 47.04 7.29
C PHE A 300 5.11 48.11 8.34
N THR A 301 5.06 47.78 9.63
CA THR A 301 4.71 48.73 10.69
C THR A 301 5.78 49.81 10.86
N SER A 302 7.05 49.49 10.69
CA SER A 302 8.15 50.48 10.72
C SER A 302 8.07 51.50 9.58
N LEU A 303 7.52 51.11 8.43
CA LEU A 303 7.37 51.99 7.27
C LEU A 303 6.03 52.72 7.23
N LYS A 304 5.00 52.26 7.96
CA LYS A 304 3.61 52.67 7.83
C LYS A 304 3.39 54.18 7.92
N LYS A 305 4.09 54.88 8.85
CA LYS A 305 3.92 56.32 9.05
C LYS A 305 4.45 57.15 7.87
N ASN A 306 5.60 56.79 7.31
CA ASN A 306 6.37 57.61 6.38
C ASN A 306 6.78 56.85 5.08
N PHE A 307 6.02 55.86 4.63
CA PHE A 307 6.44 55.01 3.50
C PHE A 307 6.69 55.81 2.20
N ARG A 308 5.89 56.84 1.95
CA ARG A 308 6.04 57.69 0.74
C ARG A 308 7.28 58.55 0.74
N SER A 309 7.63 59.15 1.90
CA SER A 309 8.86 59.95 2.05
C SER A 309 10.13 59.07 2.06
N LYS A 310 9.97 57.73 2.33
CA LYS A 310 11.05 56.76 2.26
C LYS A 310 11.16 56.05 0.90
N GLY A 311 10.48 56.58 -0.13
CA GLY A 311 10.51 56.00 -1.49
C GLY A 311 9.79 54.64 -1.64
N VAL A 312 9.01 54.18 -0.62
CA VAL A 312 8.29 52.92 -0.66
C VAL A 312 6.91 53.14 -1.30
N THR A 313 6.55 52.33 -2.25
CA THR A 313 5.26 52.37 -2.93
C THR A 313 4.16 51.67 -2.15
N ALA A 314 2.89 52.05 -2.40
CA ALA A 314 1.73 51.35 -1.86
C ALA A 314 1.67 49.88 -2.33
N PHE A 315 2.21 49.55 -3.51
CA PHE A 315 2.35 48.19 -4.02
C PHE A 315 3.31 47.37 -3.17
N GLN A 316 4.49 47.91 -2.84
CA GLN A 316 5.46 47.24 -1.97
C GLN A 316 4.91 47.02 -0.56
N MET A 317 4.16 47.98 -0.02
CA MET A 317 3.47 47.85 1.27
C MET A 317 2.44 46.71 1.24
N LYS A 318 1.66 46.63 0.14
CA LYS A 318 0.70 45.53 -0.06
C LYS A 318 1.41 44.17 -0.16
N ALA A 319 2.50 44.07 -0.92
CA ALA A 319 3.26 42.84 -1.10
C ALA A 319 3.82 42.32 0.25
N MET A 320 4.22 43.19 1.18
CA MET A 320 4.63 42.76 2.53
C MET A 320 3.47 42.10 3.29
N MET A 321 2.24 42.63 3.22
CA MET A 321 1.07 42.06 3.87
C MET A 321 0.61 40.77 3.21
N ASP A 322 0.73 40.67 1.89
CA ASP A 322 0.43 39.43 1.16
C ASP A 322 1.43 38.32 1.53
N SER A 323 2.72 38.64 1.64
CA SER A 323 3.75 37.72 2.11
C SER A 323 3.51 37.30 3.57
N CYS A 324 3.11 38.24 4.43
CA CYS A 324 2.74 37.94 5.81
C CYS A 324 1.54 36.95 5.86
N SER A 325 0.47 37.23 5.11
CA SER A 325 -0.71 36.38 5.03
C SER A 325 -0.40 34.97 4.50
N ALA A 326 0.46 34.86 3.47
CA ALA A 326 0.87 33.59 2.90
C ALA A 326 1.64 32.73 3.92
N ASN A 327 2.55 33.33 4.70
CA ASN A 327 3.27 32.61 5.74
C ASN A 327 2.36 32.20 6.91
N ILE A 328 1.36 33.02 7.29
CA ILE A 328 0.33 32.64 8.29
C ILE A 328 -0.48 31.45 7.80
N ALA A 329 -0.93 31.44 6.55
CA ALA A 329 -1.68 30.34 5.96
C ALA A 329 -0.85 29.04 5.94
N ALA A 330 0.42 29.11 5.54
CA ALA A 330 1.34 27.99 5.54
C ALA A 330 1.59 27.45 6.97
N ALA A 331 1.76 28.34 7.96
CA ALA A 331 1.90 27.94 9.37
C ALA A 331 0.66 27.19 9.86
N ARG A 332 -0.56 27.65 9.54
CA ARG A 332 -1.80 26.97 9.90
C ARG A 332 -1.90 25.57 9.30
N GLN A 333 -1.54 25.41 8.04
CA GLN A 333 -1.56 24.13 7.36
C GLN A 333 -0.63 23.11 8.04
N LEU A 334 0.55 23.54 8.47
CA LEU A 334 1.49 22.69 9.20
C LEU A 334 0.98 22.35 10.61
N LEU A 335 0.34 23.31 11.32
CA LEU A 335 -0.18 23.11 12.69
C LEU A 335 -1.29 22.04 12.75
N VAL A 336 -2.13 21.92 11.72
CA VAL A 336 -3.22 20.92 11.68
C VAL A 336 -2.67 19.49 11.76
N ASN A 337 -1.50 19.24 11.20
CA ASN A 337 -0.90 17.91 11.13
C ASN A 337 0.00 17.56 12.33
N LEU A 338 0.18 18.49 13.29
CA LEU A 338 0.97 18.26 14.49
C LEU A 338 0.15 17.51 15.54
N ASN A 339 0.64 16.34 15.93
CA ASN A 339 0.05 15.53 16.98
C ASN A 339 1.11 15.18 18.03
N PHE A 340 1.09 15.89 19.16
CA PHE A 340 2.00 15.70 20.27
C PHE A 340 1.35 14.92 21.41
N GLU A 341 2.06 13.92 21.94
CA GLU A 341 1.64 13.17 23.12
C GLU A 341 2.05 13.87 24.44
N LYS A 342 3.19 14.58 24.42
CA LYS A 342 3.74 15.25 25.62
C LYS A 342 3.05 16.58 25.89
N GLU A 343 2.68 16.82 27.15
CA GLU A 343 1.92 18.00 27.58
C GLU A 343 2.66 19.32 27.29
N ASP A 344 3.97 19.36 27.52
CA ASP A 344 4.81 20.54 27.23
C ASP A 344 4.84 20.89 25.75
N GLN A 345 4.88 19.89 24.87
CA GLN A 345 4.82 20.07 23.40
C GLN A 345 3.43 20.53 22.96
N GLN A 346 2.37 20.02 23.59
CA GLN A 346 0.99 20.50 23.36
C GLN A 346 0.84 21.97 23.76
N LYS A 347 1.39 22.37 24.88
CA LYS A 347 1.44 23.79 25.32
C LYS A 347 2.19 24.67 24.32
N GLN A 348 3.32 24.21 23.79
CA GLN A 348 4.06 24.93 22.75
C GLN A 348 3.25 25.08 21.46
N LYS A 349 2.56 24.02 21.01
CA LYS A 349 1.64 24.08 19.86
C LYS A 349 0.55 25.12 20.07
N LEU A 350 -0.12 25.10 21.21
CA LEU A 350 -1.16 26.09 21.55
C LEU A 350 -0.59 27.52 21.57
N GLY A 351 0.64 27.73 22.04
CA GLY A 351 1.33 29.01 21.97
C GLY A 351 1.52 29.51 20.53
N LEU A 352 1.93 28.62 19.62
CA LEU A 352 2.07 28.96 18.20
C LEU A 352 0.71 29.23 17.54
N GLU A 353 -0.32 28.45 17.85
CA GLU A 353 -1.69 28.68 17.35
C GLU A 353 -2.21 30.06 17.76
N LYS A 354 -2.01 30.45 19.03
CA LYS A 354 -2.35 31.79 19.52
C LYS A 354 -1.60 32.86 18.74
N THR A 355 -0.27 32.71 18.57
CA THR A 355 0.57 33.67 17.83
C THR A 355 0.10 33.83 16.38
N VAL A 356 -0.22 32.73 15.71
CA VAL A 356 -0.75 32.74 14.32
C VAL A 356 -2.09 33.49 14.23
N ASN A 357 -2.98 33.26 15.21
CA ASN A 357 -4.27 33.93 15.26
C ASN A 357 -4.14 35.44 15.55
N ASP A 358 -3.24 35.83 16.44
CA ASP A 358 -2.99 37.24 16.75
C ASP A 358 -2.34 37.98 15.57
N LEU A 359 -1.38 37.33 14.87
CA LEU A 359 -0.81 37.88 13.65
C LEU A 359 -1.86 38.05 12.55
N GLN A 360 -2.78 37.10 12.39
CA GLN A 360 -3.87 37.20 11.42
C GLN A 360 -4.73 38.47 11.66
N LYS A 361 -5.15 38.69 12.91
CA LYS A 361 -5.92 39.90 13.30
C LYS A 361 -5.13 41.18 12.98
N GLN A 362 -3.83 41.19 13.27
CA GLN A 362 -2.98 42.35 12.96
C GLN A 362 -2.91 42.60 11.46
N VAL A 363 -2.75 41.57 10.64
CA VAL A 363 -2.75 41.68 9.17
C VAL A 363 -4.07 42.26 8.64
N GLU A 364 -5.19 41.86 9.18
CA GLU A 364 -6.52 42.38 8.81
C GLU A 364 -6.62 43.88 9.07
N VAL A 365 -6.12 44.34 10.22
CA VAL A 365 -6.06 45.77 10.56
C VAL A 365 -5.15 46.52 9.57
N GLN A 366 -3.99 45.96 9.19
CA GLN A 366 -3.10 46.63 8.25
C GLN A 366 -3.66 46.64 6.83
N ASN A 367 -4.34 45.61 6.40
CA ASN A 367 -5.02 45.57 5.10
C ASN A 367 -6.16 46.60 5.02
N ALA A 368 -6.93 46.80 6.10
CA ALA A 368 -7.94 47.84 6.17
C ALA A 368 -7.32 49.24 6.04
N PHE A 369 -6.15 49.47 6.68
CA PHE A 369 -5.38 50.70 6.50
C PHE A 369 -4.99 50.94 5.02
N LEU A 370 -4.42 49.90 4.36
CA LEU A 370 -4.03 49.99 2.95
C LEU A 370 -5.23 50.30 2.02
N LYS A 371 -6.38 49.71 2.30
CA LYS A 371 -7.63 49.97 1.56
C LYS A 371 -8.02 51.43 1.66
N LYS A 372 -8.04 52.01 2.87
CA LYS A 372 -8.33 53.46 3.08
C LYS A 372 -7.34 54.36 2.32
N GLN A 373 -6.05 54.05 2.35
CA GLN A 373 -5.03 54.83 1.62
C GLN A 373 -5.24 54.82 0.10
N LYS A 374 -5.70 53.69 -0.46
CA LYS A 374 -6.03 53.59 -1.88
C LYS A 374 -7.27 54.40 -2.24
N GLU A 375 -8.29 54.40 -1.40
CA GLU A 375 -9.51 55.20 -1.60
C GLU A 375 -9.23 56.69 -1.56
N PHE A 376 -8.41 57.19 -0.60
CA PHE A 376 -7.98 58.58 -0.52
C PHE A 376 -7.19 59.01 -1.76
N ALA A 377 -6.26 58.17 -2.25
CA ALA A 377 -5.50 58.49 -3.46
C ALA A 377 -6.38 58.58 -4.71
N THR A 378 -7.42 57.75 -4.79
CA THR A 378 -8.38 57.75 -5.90
C THR A 378 -9.28 59.00 -5.89
N LYS A 379 -9.77 59.42 -4.72
CA LYS A 379 -10.57 60.63 -4.56
C LYS A 379 -9.77 61.87 -4.92
N LYS A 380 -8.48 61.97 -4.52
CA LYS A 380 -7.58 63.10 -4.84
C LYS A 380 -7.27 63.20 -6.32
N LYS A 381 -7.29 62.10 -7.08
CA LYS A 381 -7.14 62.10 -8.54
C LYS A 381 -8.42 62.55 -9.28
N LYS A 382 -9.60 62.25 -8.74
CA LYS A 382 -10.90 62.67 -9.32
C LYS A 382 -11.24 64.14 -9.04
N GLY A 383 -10.71 64.72 -7.96
CA GLY A 383 -10.92 66.14 -7.61
C GLY A 383 -9.91 67.11 -8.25
N LYS A 384 -8.99 66.63 -9.11
CA LYS A 384 -8.03 67.44 -9.87
C LYS A 384 -8.32 67.44 -11.41
N LYS A 385 -9.44 66.80 -11.83
CA LYS A 385 -10.04 66.89 -13.11
C LYS A 385 -11.29 67.87 -13.02
#